data_fe8e185373d881e6b9f565f2ba97d030
#
_entry.id   fe8e185373d881e6b9f565f2ba97d030
#
_cell.length_a   1.000
_cell.length_b   1.000
_cell.length_c   1.000
_cell.angle_alpha   90.00
_cell.angle_beta   90.00
_cell.angle_gamma   90.00
#
_symmetry.space_group_name_H-M   'P 1'
#
loop_
_entity.id
_entity.type
_entity.pdbx_description
1 polymer ?
#
loop_
_entity_poly.entity_id
_entity_poly.type
_entity_poly.pdbx_seq_one_letter_code
_entity_poly.pdbx_strand_id
1 'polypeptide(L)'
;GVFQYLGKLNFTKTNPEIIGATFEMIKQQVNDEDPYFELRKYYNELFLSRSTEFENKINSFETAVKYAIIGNIIDFSPIYNTQIKDIDKWFENIDQLKLAINQLEEMITDIKSAKVLLYLGDNCGEICLDKLLIRRIKKLNPEIDIYFGVRGKPVVNDSIEADAYFVGMDEYAT
;
A
#
# COMPACT_ATOMS: atom_id res chain seq x y z
N GLY A 1 -20.69 -2.14 -23.17
CA GLY A 1 -19.70 -1.32 -22.44
C GLY A 1 -19.96 -1.34 -20.95
N VAL A 2 -19.13 -0.62 -20.17
CA VAL A 2 -19.13 -0.57 -18.70
C VAL A 2 -20.52 -0.31 -18.11
N PHE A 3 -21.25 0.69 -18.60
CA PHE A 3 -22.59 1.01 -18.09
C PHE A 3 -23.61 -0.12 -18.30
N GLN A 4 -23.49 -0.88 -19.38
CA GLN A 4 -24.36 -2.06 -19.60
C GLN A 4 -24.02 -3.20 -18.64
N TYR A 5 -22.75 -3.36 -18.29
CA TYR A 5 -22.30 -4.33 -17.29
C TYR A 5 -22.82 -3.94 -15.89
N LEU A 6 -22.60 -2.69 -15.48
CA LEU A 6 -23.06 -2.18 -14.18
C LEU A 6 -24.57 -2.26 -14.03
N GLY A 7 -25.33 -1.96 -15.10
CA GLY A 7 -26.80 -2.04 -15.10
C GLY A 7 -27.36 -3.46 -15.02
N LYS A 8 -26.53 -4.49 -15.21
CA LYS A 8 -26.93 -5.93 -15.11
C LYS A 8 -26.39 -6.60 -13.85
N LEU A 9 -25.69 -5.86 -12.97
CA LEU A 9 -25.18 -6.42 -11.73
C LEU A 9 -26.34 -6.87 -10.84
N ASN A 10 -26.33 -8.16 -10.52
CA ASN A 10 -27.02 -8.67 -9.36
C ASN A 10 -26.08 -8.49 -8.16
N PHE A 11 -26.54 -8.00 -7.05
CA PHE A 11 -25.76 -7.72 -5.84
C PHE A 11 -25.12 -8.96 -5.18
N THR A 12 -24.73 -9.96 -5.97
CA THR A 12 -24.06 -11.19 -5.55
C THR A 12 -22.54 -11.11 -5.65
N LYS A 13 -22.01 -10.11 -6.37
CA LYS A 13 -20.58 -9.87 -6.50
C LYS A 13 -20.07 -8.91 -5.45
N THR A 14 -18.85 -9.13 -4.99
CA THR A 14 -18.15 -8.22 -4.10
C THR A 14 -17.65 -6.96 -4.84
N ASN A 15 -17.42 -5.88 -4.11
CA ASN A 15 -16.88 -4.65 -4.72
C ASN A 15 -15.55 -4.88 -5.47
N PRO A 16 -14.56 -5.63 -4.95
CA PRO A 16 -13.34 -5.93 -5.69
C PRO A 16 -13.58 -6.67 -7.01
N GLU A 17 -14.52 -7.62 -7.05
CA GLU A 17 -14.87 -8.32 -8.29
C GLU A 17 -15.49 -7.37 -9.33
N ILE A 18 -16.34 -6.43 -8.88
CA ILE A 18 -16.97 -5.45 -9.76
C ILE A 18 -15.92 -4.48 -10.30
N ILE A 19 -15.05 -3.96 -9.43
CA ILE A 19 -13.97 -3.04 -9.80
C ILE A 19 -13.03 -3.72 -10.79
N GLY A 20 -12.55 -4.92 -10.50
CA GLY A 20 -11.66 -5.66 -11.39
C GLY A 20 -12.27 -5.91 -12.77
N ALA A 21 -13.52 -6.37 -12.85
CA ALA A 21 -14.20 -6.61 -14.12
C ALA A 21 -14.43 -5.30 -14.90
N THR A 22 -14.77 -4.22 -14.20
CA THR A 22 -14.96 -2.90 -14.82
C THR A 22 -13.65 -2.37 -15.40
N PHE A 23 -12.56 -2.52 -14.64
CA PHE A 23 -11.23 -2.08 -15.05
C PHE A 23 -10.72 -2.83 -16.29
N GLU A 24 -10.94 -4.15 -16.36
CA GLU A 24 -10.63 -4.92 -17.56
C GLU A 24 -11.39 -4.40 -18.81
N MET A 25 -12.65 -4.03 -18.66
CA MET A 25 -13.40 -3.40 -19.75
C MET A 25 -12.84 -2.04 -20.17
N ILE A 26 -12.37 -1.25 -19.22
CA ILE A 26 -11.74 0.05 -19.48
C ILE A 26 -10.45 -0.17 -20.27
N LYS A 27 -9.57 -1.07 -19.80
CA LYS A 27 -8.31 -1.42 -20.48
C LYS A 27 -8.54 -1.78 -21.96
N GLN A 28 -9.53 -2.63 -22.23
CA GLN A 28 -9.91 -2.99 -23.59
C GLN A 28 -10.39 -1.79 -24.42
N GLN A 29 -11.15 -0.86 -23.81
CA GLN A 29 -11.68 0.31 -24.53
C GLN A 29 -10.60 1.34 -24.86
N VAL A 30 -9.62 1.53 -23.96
CA VAL A 30 -8.50 2.46 -24.19
C VAL A 30 -7.34 1.79 -24.95
N ASN A 31 -7.41 0.47 -25.16
CA ASN A 31 -6.36 -0.35 -25.76
C ASN A 31 -5.02 -0.20 -25.03
N ASP A 32 -5.06 -0.24 -23.73
CA ASP A 32 -3.91 -0.15 -22.84
C ASP A 32 -4.06 -1.18 -21.71
N GLU A 33 -3.06 -2.05 -21.57
CA GLU A 33 -3.05 -3.11 -20.55
C GLU A 33 -2.76 -2.58 -19.14
N ASP A 34 -2.21 -1.38 -19.04
CA ASP A 34 -1.86 -0.76 -17.75
C ASP A 34 -2.01 0.78 -17.78
N PRO A 35 -3.24 1.30 -17.87
CA PRO A 35 -3.49 2.74 -18.01
C PRO A 35 -2.99 3.58 -16.82
N TYR A 36 -2.67 2.95 -15.70
CA TYR A 36 -2.21 3.61 -14.47
C TYR A 36 -0.71 3.44 -14.21
N PHE A 37 0.04 2.84 -15.15
CA PHE A 37 1.47 2.59 -15.00
C PHE A 37 2.26 3.85 -14.59
N GLU A 38 2.11 4.95 -15.35
CA GLU A 38 2.83 6.19 -15.06
C GLU A 38 2.44 6.80 -13.70
N LEU A 39 1.18 6.66 -13.30
CA LEU A 39 0.70 7.14 -12.00
C LEU A 39 1.28 6.32 -10.85
N ARG A 40 1.27 4.99 -10.97
CA ARG A 40 1.86 4.10 -9.96
C ARG A 40 3.36 4.36 -9.82
N LYS A 41 4.07 4.44 -10.94
CA LYS A 41 5.49 4.77 -10.97
C LYS A 41 5.78 6.10 -10.28
N TYR A 42 5.02 7.15 -10.63
CA TYR A 42 5.18 8.48 -10.03
C TYR A 42 5.06 8.46 -8.50
N TYR A 43 4.05 7.80 -7.96
CA TYR A 43 3.89 7.73 -6.51
C TYR A 43 4.96 6.87 -5.83
N ASN A 44 5.36 5.77 -6.42
CA ASN A 44 6.48 4.98 -5.93
C ASN A 44 7.78 5.81 -5.90
N GLU A 45 8.11 6.51 -6.97
CA GLU A 45 9.29 7.40 -7.03
C GLU A 45 9.21 8.53 -5.99
N LEU A 46 8.05 9.17 -5.86
CA LEU A 46 7.83 10.24 -4.89
C LEU A 46 8.12 9.78 -3.46
N PHE A 47 7.55 8.64 -3.04
CA PHE A 47 7.73 8.13 -1.69
C PHE A 47 9.11 7.53 -1.47
N LEU A 48 9.71 6.88 -2.48
CA LEU A 48 11.10 6.43 -2.42
C LEU A 48 12.06 7.59 -2.22
N SER A 49 11.89 8.69 -2.96
CA SER A 49 12.75 9.88 -2.83
C SER A 49 12.74 10.49 -1.42
N ARG A 50 11.67 10.24 -0.66
CA ARG A 50 11.48 10.70 0.71
C ARG A 50 11.75 9.62 1.77
N SER A 51 12.15 8.41 1.38
CA SER A 51 12.33 7.28 2.32
C SER A 51 13.28 7.61 3.46
N THR A 52 14.40 8.29 3.20
CA THR A 52 15.35 8.71 4.23
C THR A 52 14.73 9.71 5.21
N GLU A 53 13.92 10.66 4.71
CA GLU A 53 13.19 11.61 5.55
C GLU A 53 12.25 10.89 6.50
N PHE A 54 11.42 9.99 5.96
CA PHE A 54 10.47 9.20 6.73
C PHE A 54 11.17 8.30 7.75
N GLU A 55 12.24 7.61 7.34
CA GLU A 55 13.01 6.75 8.23
C GLU A 55 13.58 7.49 9.43
N ASN A 56 14.07 8.72 9.24
CA ASN A 56 14.60 9.58 10.31
C ASN A 56 13.49 10.03 11.29
N LYS A 57 12.26 10.17 10.81
CA LYS A 57 11.10 10.55 11.63
C LYS A 57 10.49 9.34 12.38
N ILE A 58 10.69 8.13 11.91
CA ILE A 58 10.19 6.90 12.55
C ILE A 58 11.10 6.54 13.73
N ASN A 59 10.71 6.97 14.92
CA ASN A 59 11.46 6.78 16.16
C ASN A 59 11.03 5.54 16.96
N SER A 60 9.88 4.92 16.64
CA SER A 60 9.33 3.76 17.34
C SER A 60 8.64 2.80 16.37
N PHE A 61 8.30 1.59 16.87
CA PHE A 61 7.47 0.65 16.12
C PHE A 61 6.05 1.20 15.88
N GLU A 62 5.48 1.85 16.89
CA GLU A 62 4.19 2.51 16.79
C GLU A 62 4.17 3.57 15.69
N THR A 63 5.21 4.42 15.63
CA THR A 63 5.34 5.43 14.58
C THR A 63 5.40 4.77 13.19
N ALA A 64 6.13 3.66 13.04
CA ALA A 64 6.19 2.93 11.77
C ALA A 64 4.81 2.40 11.34
N VAL A 65 4.04 1.84 12.28
CA VAL A 65 2.65 1.39 12.03
C VAL A 65 1.77 2.55 11.60
N LYS A 66 1.87 3.70 12.27
CA LYS A 66 1.11 4.91 11.92
C LYS A 66 1.47 5.41 10.51
N TYR A 67 2.75 5.35 10.11
CA TYR A 67 3.16 5.70 8.75
C TYR A 67 2.52 4.78 7.70
N ALA A 68 2.51 3.46 7.92
CA ALA A 68 1.86 2.50 7.03
C ALA A 68 0.34 2.76 6.93
N ILE A 69 -0.34 2.99 8.07
CA ILE A 69 -1.77 3.32 8.09
C ILE A 69 -2.07 4.61 7.32
N ILE A 70 -1.26 5.66 7.50
CA ILE A 70 -1.44 6.92 6.77
C ILE A 70 -1.21 6.70 5.28
N GLY A 71 -0.22 5.89 4.89
CA GLY A 71 0.01 5.52 3.50
C GLY A 71 -1.23 4.96 2.82
N ASN A 72 -1.97 4.10 3.51
CA ASN A 72 -3.22 3.52 2.99
C ASN A 72 -4.40 4.52 2.99
N ILE A 73 -4.41 5.48 3.92
CA ILE A 73 -5.47 6.52 3.96
C ILE A 73 -5.28 7.57 2.87
N ILE A 74 -4.04 7.85 2.48
CA ILE A 74 -3.75 8.82 1.42
C ILE A 74 -4.19 8.20 0.09
N ASP A 75 -5.35 8.62 -0.39
CA ASP A 75 -5.84 8.17 -1.69
C ASP A 75 -5.11 8.93 -2.81
N PHE A 76 -4.20 8.23 -3.47
CA PHE A 76 -3.46 8.72 -4.63
C PHE A 76 -4.24 8.57 -5.94
N SER A 77 -5.55 8.29 -5.86
CA SER A 77 -6.37 8.21 -7.05
C SER A 77 -6.46 9.59 -7.73
N PRO A 78 -6.52 9.64 -9.07
CA PRO A 78 -6.64 10.88 -9.83
C PRO A 78 -7.85 11.74 -9.44
N ILE A 79 -8.85 11.14 -8.81
CA ILE A 79 -10.09 11.80 -8.40
C ILE A 79 -9.82 12.87 -7.34
N TYR A 80 -8.88 12.64 -6.43
CA TYR A 80 -8.63 13.54 -5.30
C TYR A 80 -7.53 14.57 -5.55
N ASN A 81 -6.79 14.48 -6.69
CA ASN A 81 -5.73 15.43 -7.07
C ASN A 81 -4.84 15.86 -5.89
N THR A 82 -4.41 14.86 -5.10
CA THR A 82 -3.64 15.08 -3.87
C THR A 82 -2.32 15.77 -4.20
N GLN A 83 -2.14 17.00 -3.72
CA GLN A 83 -0.92 17.76 -3.93
C GLN A 83 0.15 17.29 -2.96
N ILE A 84 1.42 17.30 -3.37
CA ILE A 84 2.57 16.92 -2.51
C ILE A 84 2.55 17.63 -1.16
N LYS A 85 2.23 18.94 -1.15
CA LYS A 85 2.10 19.75 0.08
C LYS A 85 0.97 19.30 1.01
N ASP A 86 -0.02 18.56 0.51
CA ASP A 86 -1.09 18.02 1.33
C ASP A 86 -0.68 16.71 1.98
N ILE A 87 0.22 15.95 1.35
CA ILE A 87 0.82 14.75 1.92
C ILE A 87 1.53 15.07 3.24
N ASP A 88 2.28 16.16 3.30
CA ASP A 88 3.03 16.55 4.51
C ASP A 88 2.13 16.76 5.72
N LYS A 89 0.93 17.32 5.51
CA LYS A 89 -0.04 17.56 6.58
C LYS A 89 -0.48 16.27 7.29
N TRP A 90 -0.52 15.14 6.57
CA TRP A 90 -0.86 13.85 7.16
C TRP A 90 0.19 13.36 8.13
N PHE A 91 1.46 13.75 7.94
CA PHE A 91 2.58 13.33 8.78
C PHE A 91 2.96 14.34 9.86
N GLU A 92 2.47 15.60 9.80
CA GLU A 92 2.86 16.67 10.73
C GLU A 92 2.54 16.35 12.21
N ASN A 93 1.45 15.63 12.47
CA ASN A 93 0.98 15.34 13.84
C ASN A 93 0.87 13.83 14.10
N ILE A 94 1.71 13.03 13.45
CA ILE A 94 1.60 11.57 13.50
C ILE A 94 1.73 11.00 14.91
N ASP A 95 2.56 11.62 15.76
CA ASP A 95 2.75 11.18 17.16
C ASP A 95 1.47 11.38 18.00
N GLN A 96 0.62 12.35 17.62
CA GLN A 96 -0.64 12.64 18.30
C GLN A 96 -1.79 11.77 17.78
N LEU A 97 -1.59 11.07 16.66
CA LEU A 97 -2.60 10.19 16.07
C LEU A 97 -2.90 9.04 17.03
N LYS A 98 -4.17 8.91 17.43
CA LYS A 98 -4.65 7.79 18.24
C LYS A 98 -5.20 6.70 17.33
N LEU A 99 -4.75 5.47 17.53
CA LEU A 99 -5.31 4.32 16.87
C LEU A 99 -6.69 4.02 17.46
N ALA A 100 -7.73 3.91 16.63
CA ALA A 100 -9.08 3.59 17.08
C ALA A 100 -9.17 2.20 17.75
N ILE A 101 -8.40 1.25 17.20
CA ILE A 101 -8.15 -0.07 17.79
C ILE A 101 -6.64 -0.16 17.96
N ASN A 102 -6.18 -0.26 19.20
CA ASN A 102 -4.75 -0.32 19.50
C ASN A 102 -4.41 -1.68 20.14
N GLN A 103 -3.84 -2.55 19.34
CA GLN A 103 -3.34 -3.89 19.72
C GLN A 103 -1.83 -4.01 19.44
N LEU A 104 -1.09 -2.90 19.56
CA LEU A 104 0.34 -2.86 19.23
C LEU A 104 1.18 -3.77 20.11
N GLU A 105 0.87 -3.89 21.40
CA GLU A 105 1.62 -4.76 22.31
C GLU A 105 1.46 -6.24 21.96
N GLU A 106 0.23 -6.65 21.64
CA GLU A 106 -0.06 -7.99 21.15
C GLU A 106 0.65 -8.24 19.83
N MET A 107 0.55 -7.31 18.88
CA MET A 107 1.21 -7.40 17.58
C MET A 107 2.74 -7.56 17.73
N ILE A 108 3.38 -6.78 18.59
CA ILE A 108 4.82 -6.89 18.85
C ILE A 108 5.16 -8.25 19.47
N THR A 109 4.32 -8.75 20.38
CA THR A 109 4.52 -10.05 21.01
C THR A 109 4.41 -11.18 19.99
N ASP A 110 3.41 -11.13 19.14
CA ASP A 110 3.20 -12.12 18.09
C ASP A 110 4.35 -12.11 17.08
N ILE A 111 4.79 -10.93 16.61
CA ILE A 111 5.92 -10.79 15.70
C ILE A 111 7.20 -11.43 16.28
N LYS A 112 7.49 -11.20 17.56
CA LYS A 112 8.70 -11.74 18.20
C LYS A 112 8.76 -13.28 18.21
N SER A 113 7.61 -13.94 18.20
CA SER A 113 7.49 -15.40 18.25
C SER A 113 7.12 -16.05 16.90
N ALA A 114 6.61 -15.25 15.96
CA ALA A 114 6.19 -15.74 14.66
C ALA A 114 7.37 -16.24 13.83
N LYS A 115 7.13 -17.30 13.05
CA LYS A 115 8.07 -17.80 12.05
C LYS A 115 7.77 -17.28 10.66
N VAL A 116 6.48 -17.00 10.40
CA VAL A 116 5.99 -16.56 9.09
C VAL A 116 5.01 -15.42 9.30
N LEU A 117 5.11 -14.40 8.46
CA LEU A 117 4.19 -13.29 8.35
C LEU A 117 3.74 -13.15 6.89
N LEU A 118 2.45 -13.09 6.65
CA LEU A 118 1.89 -12.62 5.40
C LEU A 118 1.50 -11.15 5.55
N TYR A 119 2.15 -10.28 4.79
CA TYR A 119 1.80 -8.86 4.70
C TYR A 119 1.10 -8.60 3.37
N LEU A 120 -0.06 -7.98 3.38
CA LEU A 120 -0.80 -7.63 2.18
C LEU A 120 -0.62 -6.14 1.89
N GLY A 121 0.11 -5.83 0.82
CA GLY A 121 0.26 -4.47 0.30
C GLY A 121 -0.94 -4.09 -0.55
N ASP A 122 -1.22 -2.80 -0.66
CA ASP A 122 -2.34 -2.28 -1.45
C ASP A 122 -1.84 -1.29 -2.51
N ASN A 123 -1.70 0.00 -2.21
CA ASN A 123 -1.48 1.02 -3.23
C ASN A 123 0.01 1.33 -3.48
N CYS A 124 0.32 1.74 -4.72
CA CYS A 124 1.61 2.33 -5.03
C CYS A 124 1.82 3.63 -4.24
N GLY A 125 3.07 3.85 -3.78
CA GLY A 125 3.40 4.89 -2.82
C GLY A 125 3.27 4.42 -1.37
N GLU A 126 2.13 3.85 -0.98
CA GLU A 126 1.91 3.19 0.32
C GLU A 126 2.98 2.13 0.60
N ILE A 127 3.24 1.23 -0.36
CA ILE A 127 4.20 0.12 -0.20
C ILE A 127 5.62 0.58 0.14
N CYS A 128 5.97 1.84 -0.11
CA CYS A 128 7.23 2.42 0.35
C CYS A 128 7.23 2.62 1.88
N LEU A 129 6.09 2.98 2.47
CA LEU A 129 5.92 3.13 3.91
C LEU A 129 5.78 1.76 4.58
N ASP A 130 5.10 0.83 3.94
CA ASP A 130 5.03 -0.57 4.35
C ASP A 130 6.43 -1.19 4.45
N LYS A 131 7.31 -0.91 3.48
CA LYS A 131 8.71 -1.35 3.54
C LYS A 131 9.41 -0.86 4.81
N LEU A 132 9.16 0.38 5.22
CA LEU A 132 9.75 0.90 6.46
C LEU A 132 9.22 0.16 7.71
N LEU A 133 7.93 -0.19 7.73
CA LEU A 133 7.37 -1.03 8.80
C LEU A 133 7.96 -2.44 8.77
N ILE A 134 8.03 -3.08 7.60
CA ILE A 134 8.60 -4.42 7.41
C ILE A 134 10.06 -4.47 7.91
N ARG A 135 10.85 -3.43 7.64
CA ARG A 135 12.20 -3.30 8.20
C ARG A 135 12.22 -3.26 9.72
N ARG A 136 11.22 -2.64 10.36
CA ARG A 136 11.08 -2.64 11.82
C ARG A 136 10.67 -4.02 12.34
N ILE A 137 9.81 -4.73 11.62
CA ILE A 137 9.43 -6.11 11.92
C ILE A 137 10.68 -7.02 11.88
N LYS A 138 11.48 -6.93 10.83
CA LYS A 138 12.76 -7.67 10.72
C LYS A 138 13.76 -7.32 11.83
N LYS A 139 13.76 -6.07 12.34
CA LYS A 139 14.59 -5.70 13.49
C LYS A 139 14.08 -6.33 14.80
N LEU A 140 12.78 -6.52 14.97
CA LEU A 140 12.19 -7.19 16.14
C LEU A 140 12.42 -8.71 16.09
N ASN A 141 12.32 -9.30 14.91
CA ASN A 141 12.52 -10.73 14.68
C ASN A 141 13.26 -10.94 13.35
N PRO A 142 14.60 -11.06 13.38
CA PRO A 142 15.40 -11.24 12.17
C PRO A 142 15.11 -12.56 11.42
N GLU A 143 14.64 -13.59 12.14
CA GLU A 143 14.40 -14.94 11.61
C GLU A 143 12.99 -15.12 11.02
N ILE A 144 12.14 -14.09 11.08
CA ILE A 144 10.78 -14.20 10.54
C ILE A 144 10.79 -14.22 9.00
N ASP A 145 10.13 -15.20 8.41
CA ASP A 145 9.90 -15.22 6.96
C ASP A 145 8.71 -14.31 6.63
N ILE A 146 8.92 -13.32 5.79
CA ILE A 146 7.87 -12.37 5.39
C ILE A 146 7.50 -12.61 3.93
N TYR A 147 6.22 -12.87 3.68
CA TYR A 147 5.64 -12.91 2.34
C TYR A 147 4.85 -11.64 2.11
N PHE A 148 5.19 -10.92 1.03
CA PHE A 148 4.52 -9.68 0.66
C PHE A 148 3.55 -9.91 -0.50
N GLY A 149 2.26 -9.88 -0.22
CA GLY A 149 1.21 -10.11 -1.22
C GLY A 149 0.79 -8.82 -1.92
N VAL A 150 0.73 -8.85 -3.24
CA VAL A 150 0.28 -7.74 -4.11
C VAL A 150 -0.73 -8.24 -5.14
N ARG A 151 -1.29 -7.35 -5.95
CA ARG A 151 -2.21 -7.76 -7.03
C ARG A 151 -1.47 -8.54 -8.12
N GLY A 152 -2.12 -9.58 -8.64
CA GLY A 152 -1.57 -10.40 -9.72
C GLY A 152 -1.57 -9.71 -11.09
N LYS A 153 -2.26 -8.57 -11.24
CA LYS A 153 -2.33 -7.76 -12.46
C LYS A 153 -2.74 -6.32 -12.13
N PRO A 154 -2.47 -5.35 -13.03
CA PRO A 154 -2.80 -3.96 -12.81
C PRO A 154 -4.30 -3.73 -12.58
N VAL A 155 -4.66 -3.09 -11.47
CA VAL A 155 -6.00 -2.61 -11.15
C VAL A 155 -5.88 -1.25 -10.49
N VAL A 156 -6.26 -0.21 -11.18
CA VAL A 156 -6.15 1.19 -10.74
C VAL A 156 -4.71 1.49 -10.23
N ASN A 157 -4.56 1.99 -9.02
CA ASN A 157 -3.28 2.32 -8.41
C ASN A 157 -2.77 1.23 -7.42
N ASP A 158 -3.43 0.08 -7.37
CA ASP A 158 -2.96 -1.06 -6.56
C ASP A 158 -1.58 -1.54 -7.04
N SER A 159 -0.73 -1.92 -6.11
CA SER A 159 0.61 -2.42 -6.42
C SER A 159 0.57 -3.83 -7.00
N ILE A 160 1.46 -4.09 -7.94
CA ILE A 160 1.73 -5.39 -8.52
C ILE A 160 3.16 -5.83 -8.20
N GLU A 161 3.53 -7.05 -8.57
CA GLU A 161 4.86 -7.61 -8.30
C GLU A 161 6.00 -6.71 -8.79
N ALA A 162 5.87 -6.14 -9.99
CA ALA A 162 6.87 -5.22 -10.55
C ALA A 162 7.05 -3.96 -9.68
N ASP A 163 5.97 -3.44 -9.08
CA ASP A 163 6.03 -2.29 -8.18
C ASP A 163 6.74 -2.66 -6.85
N ALA A 164 6.49 -3.85 -6.32
CA ALA A 164 7.15 -4.35 -5.11
C ALA A 164 8.68 -4.47 -5.32
N TYR A 165 9.11 -5.04 -6.44
CA TYR A 165 10.53 -5.06 -6.82
C TYR A 165 11.09 -3.64 -7.04
N PHE A 166 10.34 -2.77 -7.71
CA PHE A 166 10.77 -1.40 -7.96
C PHE A 166 11.08 -0.63 -6.67
N VAL A 167 10.28 -0.82 -5.63
CA VAL A 167 10.52 -0.18 -4.33
C VAL A 167 11.55 -0.94 -3.48
N GLY A 168 12.08 -2.09 -3.94
CA GLY A 168 13.06 -2.91 -3.22
C GLY A 168 12.45 -3.65 -2.04
N MET A 169 11.20 -4.12 -2.16
CA MET A 169 10.55 -4.91 -1.12
C MET A 169 11.23 -6.27 -0.94
N ASP A 170 11.77 -6.83 -2.01
CA ASP A 170 12.50 -8.10 -2.07
C ASP A 170 13.78 -8.13 -1.21
N GLU A 171 14.26 -6.99 -0.74
CA GLU A 171 15.34 -6.93 0.26
C GLU A 171 14.91 -7.49 1.63
N TYR A 172 13.60 -7.53 1.92
CA TYR A 172 13.05 -7.83 3.25
C TYR A 172 11.95 -8.89 3.25
N ALA A 173 11.31 -9.13 2.12
CA ALA A 173 10.19 -10.04 1.97
C ALA A 173 10.24 -10.78 0.63
N THR A 174 9.51 -11.89 0.53
CA THR A 174 9.37 -12.70 -0.69
C THR A 174 7.98 -12.48 -1.28
#